data_232163869d58c6606bdf3f13535b5e29
#
_entry.id   232163869d58c6606bdf3f13535b5e29
#
_cell.length_a   1.000
_cell.length_b   1.000
_cell.length_c   1.000
_cell.angle_alpha   90.00
_cell.angle_beta   90.00
_cell.angle_gamma   90.00
#
_symmetry.space_group_name_H-M   'P 1'
#
loop_
_entity.id
_entity.type
_entity.pdbx_description
1 polymer ?
#
loop_
_entity_poly.entity_id
_entity_poly.type
_entity_poly.pdbx_seq_one_letter_code
_entity_poly.pdbx_strand_id
1 'polypeptide(L)'
;NRDLVNYSHDNTRTSVGARLAMYEVGLKTYSPIGQSLEKRAEKIHELEEKEPRLSGALPFVDSHLHNDLIDTLSTRGIPGVALTILAFSAIFIYALRTAKEPYILILLFSLLVVGLSDVILFSKPVPTAVFVTIILLCAYFKVQSDQ
;
A
#
# COMPACT_ATOMS: atom_id res chain seq x y z
N ASN A 1 -2.01 18.19 17.37
CA ASN A 1 -2.38 17.27 16.29
C ASN A 1 -3.72 17.67 15.67
N ARG A 2 -3.70 18.80 14.94
CA ARG A 2 -4.89 19.50 14.44
C ARG A 2 -5.70 18.64 13.46
N ASP A 3 -5.02 17.83 12.64
CA ASP A 3 -5.67 17.01 11.59
C ASP A 3 -6.45 15.83 12.17
N LEU A 4 -5.96 15.21 13.25
CA LEU A 4 -6.69 14.15 13.95
C LEU A 4 -7.92 14.71 14.67
N VAL A 5 -7.82 15.93 15.22
CA VAL A 5 -8.97 16.63 15.80
C VAL A 5 -9.99 16.96 14.70
N ASN A 6 -9.53 17.46 13.54
CA ASN A 6 -10.42 17.72 12.40
C ASN A 6 -11.13 16.44 11.94
N TYR A 7 -10.42 15.32 11.84
CA TYR A 7 -11.01 14.03 11.47
C TYR A 7 -12.08 13.57 12.49
N SER A 8 -11.81 13.73 13.80
CA SER A 8 -12.77 13.40 14.84
C SER A 8 -14.02 14.29 14.84
N HIS A 9 -13.97 15.46 14.16
CA HIS A 9 -15.09 16.36 13.90
C HIS A 9 -15.62 16.25 12.47
N ASP A 10 -15.45 15.08 11.84
CA ASP A 10 -15.93 14.77 10.50
C ASP A 10 -15.35 15.65 9.36
N ASN A 11 -14.26 16.37 9.61
CA ASN A 11 -13.56 17.13 8.58
C ASN A 11 -12.44 16.29 7.94
N THR A 12 -12.78 15.57 6.88
CA THR A 12 -11.86 14.72 6.12
C THR A 12 -11.16 15.44 4.97
N ARG A 13 -11.40 16.75 4.76
CA ARG A 13 -10.80 17.53 3.65
C ARG A 13 -9.41 18.05 3.93
N THR A 14 -8.74 17.57 4.99
CA THR A 14 -7.32 17.80 5.25
C THR A 14 -6.49 16.68 4.65
N SER A 15 -5.19 16.89 4.44
CA SER A 15 -4.30 15.87 3.87
C SER A 15 -4.30 14.56 4.66
N VAL A 16 -4.28 14.64 6.00
CA VAL A 16 -4.35 13.45 6.88
C VAL A 16 -5.77 12.90 6.93
N GLY A 17 -6.78 13.79 7.01
CA GLY A 17 -8.17 13.39 7.03
C GLY A 17 -8.60 12.63 5.79
N ALA A 18 -8.17 13.06 4.58
CA ALA A 18 -8.44 12.36 3.34
C ALA A 18 -7.81 10.96 3.33
N ARG A 19 -6.57 10.81 3.82
CA ARG A 19 -5.92 9.49 3.92
C ARG A 19 -6.65 8.56 4.89
N LEU A 20 -7.06 9.06 6.04
CA LEU A 20 -7.84 8.27 6.99
C LEU A 20 -9.20 7.88 6.41
N ALA A 21 -9.87 8.78 5.68
CA ALA A 21 -11.09 8.45 4.96
C ALA A 21 -10.86 7.38 3.88
N MET A 22 -9.77 7.48 3.09
CA MET A 22 -9.39 6.43 2.11
C MET A 22 -9.16 5.08 2.78
N TYR A 23 -8.52 5.04 3.94
CA TYR A 23 -8.31 3.79 4.68
C TYR A 23 -9.63 3.20 5.16
N GLU A 24 -10.49 4.04 5.70
CA GLU A 24 -11.80 3.60 6.19
C GLU A 24 -12.69 3.09 5.04
N VAL A 25 -12.78 3.80 3.90
CA VAL A 25 -13.55 3.33 2.75
C VAL A 25 -12.97 2.04 2.17
N GLY A 26 -11.65 1.91 2.08
CA GLY A 26 -11.00 0.68 1.61
C GLY A 26 -11.34 -0.53 2.48
N LEU A 27 -11.36 -0.35 3.81
CA LEU A 27 -11.72 -1.39 4.77
C LEU A 27 -13.21 -1.71 4.79
N LYS A 28 -14.10 -0.74 4.52
CA LYS A 28 -15.55 -0.94 4.50
C LYS A 28 -16.07 -1.51 3.18
N THR A 29 -15.38 -1.27 2.07
CA THR A 29 -15.86 -1.60 0.72
C THR A 29 -15.12 -2.78 0.07
N TYR A 30 -14.14 -3.39 0.75
CA TYR A 30 -13.38 -4.51 0.19
C TYR A 30 -14.28 -5.71 -0.14
N SER A 31 -13.80 -6.55 -1.05
CA SER A 31 -14.36 -7.88 -1.32
C SER A 31 -13.35 -8.95 -0.92
N PRO A 32 -13.73 -10.01 -0.19
CA PRO A 32 -12.80 -11.04 0.26
C PRO A 32 -11.97 -11.68 -0.86
N ILE A 33 -12.56 -11.85 -2.05
CA ILE A 33 -11.92 -12.44 -3.23
C ILE A 33 -11.39 -11.42 -4.23
N GLY A 34 -11.55 -10.11 -3.94
CA GLY A 34 -11.20 -9.02 -4.84
C GLY A 34 -12.40 -8.53 -5.67
N GLN A 35 -12.20 -7.40 -6.33
CA GLN A 35 -13.20 -6.73 -7.18
C GLN A 35 -12.51 -5.78 -8.18
N SER A 36 -13.24 -5.37 -9.23
CA SER A 36 -12.73 -4.37 -10.16
C SER A 36 -12.69 -2.97 -9.53
N LEU A 37 -11.93 -2.06 -10.14
CA LEU A 37 -11.86 -0.66 -9.70
C LEU A 37 -13.23 0.02 -9.79
N GLU A 38 -13.97 -0.24 -10.87
CA GLU A 38 -15.32 0.32 -11.08
C GLU A 38 -16.27 -0.11 -9.95
N LYS A 39 -16.26 -1.41 -9.61
CA LYS A 39 -17.11 -1.94 -8.53
C LYS A 39 -16.71 -1.39 -7.16
N ARG A 40 -15.41 -1.17 -6.94
CA ARG A 40 -14.92 -0.47 -5.74
C ARG A 40 -15.44 0.96 -5.69
N ALA A 41 -15.32 1.70 -6.81
CA ALA A 41 -15.79 3.08 -6.91
C ALA A 41 -17.28 3.19 -6.63
N GLU A 42 -18.11 2.33 -7.22
CA GLU A 42 -19.57 2.25 -6.94
C GLU A 42 -19.83 2.10 -5.43
N LYS A 43 -19.18 1.14 -4.78
CA LYS A 43 -19.33 0.92 -3.34
C LYS A 43 -18.87 2.10 -2.48
N ILE A 44 -17.83 2.81 -2.91
CA ILE A 44 -17.35 4.00 -2.19
C ILE A 44 -18.37 5.12 -2.32
N HIS A 45 -18.96 5.35 -3.50
CA HIS A 45 -20.02 6.31 -3.68
C HIS A 45 -21.28 5.99 -2.85
N GLU A 46 -21.73 4.72 -2.87
CA GLU A 46 -22.83 4.28 -2.01
C GLU A 46 -22.55 4.45 -0.51
N LEU A 47 -21.29 4.26 -0.10
CA LEU A 47 -20.89 4.45 1.29
C LEU A 47 -20.86 5.93 1.66
N GLU A 48 -20.38 6.80 0.76
CA GLU A 48 -20.33 8.24 0.99
C GLU A 48 -21.70 8.86 1.09
N GLU A 49 -22.68 8.41 0.29
CA GLU A 49 -24.09 8.82 0.43
C GLU A 49 -24.65 8.55 1.83
N LYS A 50 -24.21 7.46 2.47
CA LYS A 50 -24.60 7.07 3.83
C LYS A 50 -23.76 7.75 4.91
N GLU A 51 -22.50 8.00 4.62
CA GLU A 51 -21.51 8.58 5.52
C GLU A 51 -20.77 9.76 4.83
N PRO A 52 -21.42 10.94 4.68
CA PRO A 52 -20.85 12.09 3.97
C PRO A 52 -19.51 12.60 4.55
N ARG A 53 -19.20 12.25 5.80
CA ARG A 53 -17.91 12.54 6.43
C ARG A 53 -16.73 11.92 5.67
N LEU A 54 -16.96 10.86 4.91
CA LEU A 54 -15.91 10.16 4.13
C LEU A 54 -15.64 10.81 2.76
N SER A 55 -16.28 11.96 2.45
CA SER A 55 -16.12 12.68 1.18
C SER A 55 -14.66 13.06 0.83
N GLY A 56 -13.76 13.09 1.81
CA GLY A 56 -12.32 13.27 1.57
C GLY A 56 -11.67 12.18 0.73
N ALA A 57 -12.28 11.00 0.62
CA ALA A 57 -11.80 9.90 -0.21
C ALA A 57 -12.25 10.00 -1.68
N LEU A 58 -13.31 10.75 -2.00
CA LEU A 58 -13.91 10.83 -3.35
C LEU A 58 -12.93 11.18 -4.47
N PRO A 59 -11.97 12.12 -4.32
CA PRO A 59 -11.02 12.44 -5.37
C PRO A 59 -10.12 11.27 -5.79
N PHE A 60 -10.10 10.18 -5.01
CA PHE A 60 -9.19 9.04 -5.17
C PHE A 60 -9.89 7.73 -5.52
N VAL A 61 -11.22 7.73 -5.68
CA VAL A 61 -12.00 6.48 -5.92
C VAL A 61 -11.57 5.73 -7.17
N ASP A 62 -11.20 6.46 -8.23
CA ASP A 62 -10.78 5.90 -9.53
C ASP A 62 -9.27 5.64 -9.61
N SER A 63 -8.53 5.90 -8.53
CA SER A 63 -7.08 5.73 -8.49
C SER A 63 -6.64 4.74 -7.41
N HIS A 64 -5.87 5.17 -6.44
CA HIS A 64 -5.33 4.34 -5.36
C HIS A 64 -5.58 4.98 -3.98
N LEU A 65 -5.64 4.15 -2.96
CA LEU A 65 -6.02 4.58 -1.60
C LEU A 65 -4.83 4.96 -0.71
N HIS A 66 -3.70 5.35 -1.29
CA HIS A 66 -2.47 5.79 -0.60
C HIS A 66 -2.01 4.88 0.57
N ASN A 67 -2.21 3.57 0.41
CA ASN A 67 -1.66 2.53 1.28
C ASN A 67 -1.69 1.20 0.52
N ASP A 68 -0.52 0.58 0.30
CA ASP A 68 -0.38 -0.63 -0.49
C ASP A 68 -1.25 -1.79 0.01
N LEU A 69 -1.35 -1.99 1.32
CA LEU A 69 -2.12 -3.09 1.88
C LEU A 69 -3.64 -2.85 1.76
N ILE A 70 -4.08 -1.62 2.03
CA ILE A 70 -5.51 -1.27 1.96
C ILE A 70 -5.97 -1.23 0.51
N ASP A 71 -5.17 -0.67 -0.40
CA ASP A 71 -5.49 -0.65 -1.82
C ASP A 71 -5.54 -2.07 -2.39
N THR A 72 -4.56 -2.92 -2.03
CA THR A 72 -4.56 -4.34 -2.40
C THR A 72 -5.75 -5.08 -1.82
N LEU A 73 -6.10 -4.86 -0.56
CA LEU A 73 -7.27 -5.46 0.07
C LEU A 73 -8.55 -5.05 -0.65
N SER A 74 -8.69 -3.76 -0.95
CA SER A 74 -9.90 -3.22 -1.58
C SER A 74 -10.12 -3.71 -3.01
N THR A 75 -9.05 -4.04 -3.76
CA THR A 75 -9.12 -4.46 -5.16
C THR A 75 -8.88 -5.95 -5.38
N ARG A 76 -7.89 -6.53 -4.69
CA ARG A 76 -7.46 -7.94 -4.87
C ARG A 76 -7.89 -8.86 -3.73
N GLY A 77 -8.53 -8.30 -2.70
CA GLY A 77 -9.03 -9.05 -1.55
C GLY A 77 -7.93 -9.69 -0.70
N ILE A 78 -8.36 -10.65 0.12
CA ILE A 78 -7.47 -11.39 1.03
C ILE A 78 -6.36 -12.14 0.27
N PRO A 79 -6.62 -12.82 -0.86
CA PRO A 79 -5.55 -13.46 -1.63
C PRO A 79 -4.46 -12.49 -2.10
N GLY A 80 -4.85 -11.28 -2.54
CA GLY A 80 -3.88 -10.27 -2.95
C GLY A 80 -2.99 -9.82 -1.81
N VAL A 81 -3.57 -9.55 -0.63
CA VAL A 81 -2.80 -9.19 0.58
C VAL A 81 -1.87 -10.33 0.99
N ALA A 82 -2.35 -11.58 1.01
CA ALA A 82 -1.53 -12.74 1.35
C ALA A 82 -0.33 -12.89 0.41
N LEU A 83 -0.55 -12.78 -0.91
CA LEU A 83 0.53 -12.83 -1.91
C LEU A 83 1.53 -11.68 -1.73
N THR A 84 1.06 -10.47 -1.43
CA THR A 84 1.92 -9.32 -1.17
C THR A 84 2.81 -9.56 0.06
N ILE A 85 2.22 -10.03 1.17
CA ILE A 85 2.97 -10.35 2.39
C ILE A 85 3.98 -11.48 2.13
N LEU A 86 3.58 -12.54 1.42
CA LEU A 86 4.47 -13.65 1.08
C LEU A 86 5.65 -13.19 0.21
N ALA A 87 5.40 -12.35 -0.80
CA ALA A 87 6.45 -11.81 -1.67
C ALA A 87 7.46 -10.97 -0.88
N PHE A 88 6.99 -10.03 -0.04
CA PHE A 88 7.88 -9.24 0.82
C PHE A 88 8.65 -10.11 1.80
N SER A 89 7.98 -11.07 2.43
CA SER A 89 8.64 -12.00 3.36
C SER A 89 9.71 -12.83 2.67
N ALA A 90 9.45 -13.34 1.46
CA ALA A 90 10.42 -14.10 0.69
C ALA A 90 11.66 -13.27 0.33
N ILE A 91 11.46 -12.02 -0.13
CA ILE A 91 12.57 -11.12 -0.44
C ILE A 91 13.35 -10.78 0.83
N PHE A 92 12.66 -10.51 1.93
CA PHE A 92 13.29 -10.18 3.22
C PHE A 92 14.11 -11.36 3.76
N ILE A 93 13.55 -12.58 3.73
CA ILE A 93 14.27 -13.81 4.15
C ILE A 93 15.46 -14.06 3.24
N TYR A 94 15.30 -13.87 1.92
CA TYR A 94 16.41 -14.00 0.97
C TYR A 94 17.51 -12.97 1.28
N ALA A 95 17.17 -11.72 1.51
CA ALA A 95 18.13 -10.68 1.88
C ALA A 95 18.87 -11.00 3.19
N LEU A 96 18.16 -11.49 4.22
CA LEU A 96 18.78 -11.90 5.48
C LEU A 96 19.78 -13.05 5.31
N ARG A 97 19.52 -13.97 4.37
CA ARG A 97 20.37 -15.16 4.16
C ARG A 97 21.57 -14.89 3.26
N THR A 98 21.46 -13.95 2.31
CA THR A 98 22.45 -13.72 1.27
C THR A 98 23.22 -12.43 1.44
N ALA A 99 22.64 -11.41 2.02
CA ALA A 99 23.29 -10.12 2.18
C ALA A 99 24.00 -10.05 3.53
N LYS A 100 25.34 -10.03 3.50
CA LYS A 100 26.15 -9.67 4.68
C LYS A 100 26.03 -8.17 5.02
N GLU A 101 25.45 -7.39 4.09
CA GLU A 101 25.37 -5.94 4.18
C GLU A 101 23.96 -5.47 4.65
N PRO A 102 23.88 -4.64 5.68
CA PRO A 102 22.60 -4.19 6.25
C PRO A 102 21.80 -3.26 5.32
N TYR A 103 22.43 -2.73 4.27
CA TYR A 103 21.79 -1.73 3.38
C TYR A 103 20.53 -2.26 2.67
N ILE A 104 20.51 -3.56 2.30
CA ILE A 104 19.33 -4.17 1.67
C ILE A 104 18.15 -4.20 2.64
N LEU A 105 18.42 -4.52 3.91
CA LEU A 105 17.37 -4.53 4.94
C LEU A 105 16.81 -3.14 5.20
N ILE A 106 17.68 -2.11 5.21
CA ILE A 106 17.29 -0.72 5.34
C ILE A 106 16.41 -0.31 4.15
N LEU A 107 16.80 -0.67 2.92
CA LEU A 107 16.00 -0.40 1.72
C LEU A 107 14.63 -1.06 1.79
N LEU A 108 14.57 -2.35 2.11
CA LEU A 108 13.32 -3.11 2.22
C LEU A 108 12.40 -2.53 3.31
N PHE A 109 12.97 -2.17 4.46
CA PHE A 109 12.23 -1.53 5.53
C PHE A 109 11.69 -0.16 5.12
N SER A 110 12.52 0.65 4.44
CA SER A 110 12.10 1.96 3.93
C SER A 110 10.94 1.83 2.94
N LEU A 111 10.98 0.85 2.04
CA LEU A 111 9.90 0.56 1.10
C LEU A 111 8.61 0.16 1.82
N LEU A 112 8.72 -0.67 2.85
CA LEU A 112 7.57 -1.08 3.65
C LEU A 112 6.92 0.14 4.35
N VAL A 113 7.74 1.01 4.95
CA VAL A 113 7.27 2.25 5.60
C VAL A 113 6.60 3.19 4.60
N VAL A 114 7.19 3.39 3.42
CA VAL A 114 6.59 4.23 2.38
C VAL A 114 5.29 3.62 1.86
N GLY A 115 5.21 2.29 1.66
CA GLY A 115 4.00 1.59 1.25
C GLY A 115 2.83 1.71 2.23
N LEU A 116 3.10 2.02 3.50
CA LEU A 116 2.05 2.34 4.48
C LEU A 116 1.45 3.74 4.30
N SER A 117 2.12 4.63 3.59
CA SER A 117 1.69 6.01 3.36
C SER A 117 1.40 6.34 1.90
N ASP A 118 1.76 5.45 0.98
CA ASP A 118 1.50 5.56 -0.45
C ASP A 118 1.45 4.17 -1.11
N VAL A 119 1.00 4.09 -2.37
CA VAL A 119 0.95 2.85 -3.14
C VAL A 119 2.19 2.75 -4.02
N ILE A 120 3.19 2.00 -3.55
CA ILE A 120 4.45 1.77 -4.27
C ILE A 120 4.33 0.56 -5.20
N LEU A 121 3.69 -0.53 -4.74
CA LEU A 121 3.71 -1.81 -5.43
C LEU A 121 2.89 -1.83 -6.71
N PHE A 122 1.90 -0.97 -6.84
CA PHE A 122 0.95 -1.00 -7.96
C PHE A 122 0.84 0.34 -8.69
N SER A 123 1.53 1.40 -8.24
CA SER A 123 1.60 2.66 -8.98
C SER A 123 2.77 2.62 -9.97
N LYS A 124 2.43 2.63 -11.27
CA LYS A 124 3.40 2.62 -12.38
C LYS A 124 4.30 3.88 -12.38
N PRO A 125 5.59 3.80 -12.68
CA PRO A 125 6.50 2.68 -12.97
C PRO A 125 7.35 2.23 -11.77
N VAL A 126 7.08 2.74 -10.59
CA VAL A 126 7.93 2.63 -9.38
C VAL A 126 8.21 1.18 -8.98
N PRO A 127 7.21 0.24 -8.96
CA PRO A 127 7.45 -1.11 -8.47
C PRO A 127 8.50 -1.85 -9.32
N THR A 128 8.44 -1.71 -10.64
CA THR A 128 9.40 -2.39 -11.53
C THR A 128 10.83 -1.93 -11.24
N ALA A 129 11.06 -0.63 -11.11
CA ALA A 129 12.37 -0.09 -10.79
C ALA A 129 12.87 -0.58 -9.42
N VAL A 130 11.99 -0.58 -8.42
CA VAL A 130 12.33 -1.03 -7.05
C VAL A 130 12.69 -2.52 -7.04
N PHE A 131 11.85 -3.38 -7.62
CA PHE A 131 12.12 -4.82 -7.65
C PHE A 131 13.38 -5.17 -8.44
N VAL A 132 13.59 -4.54 -9.60
CA VAL A 132 14.82 -4.71 -10.39
C VAL A 132 16.03 -4.28 -9.58
N THR A 133 16.00 -3.15 -8.89
CA THR A 133 17.10 -2.67 -8.05
C THR A 133 17.40 -3.66 -6.92
N ILE A 134 16.38 -4.16 -6.23
CA ILE A 134 16.56 -5.16 -5.16
C ILE A 134 17.20 -6.43 -5.70
N ILE A 135 16.72 -6.96 -6.84
CA ILE A 135 17.26 -8.17 -7.46
C ILE A 135 18.72 -7.98 -7.85
N LEU A 136 19.06 -6.85 -8.48
CA LEU A 136 20.43 -6.52 -8.88
C LEU A 136 21.36 -6.39 -7.68
N LEU A 137 20.92 -5.72 -6.61
CA LEU A 137 21.69 -5.62 -5.37
C LEU A 137 21.92 -7.00 -4.72
N CYS A 138 20.87 -7.82 -4.63
CA CYS A 138 21.01 -9.17 -4.10
C CYS A 138 21.98 -10.03 -4.93
N ALA A 139 21.91 -9.95 -6.26
CA ALA A 139 22.84 -10.64 -7.15
C ALA A 139 24.28 -10.15 -7.00
N TYR A 140 24.49 -8.83 -6.92
CA TYR A 140 25.80 -8.22 -6.71
C TYR A 140 26.45 -8.68 -5.40
N PHE A 141 25.73 -8.62 -4.30
CA PHE A 141 26.26 -9.04 -2.99
C PHE A 141 26.51 -10.55 -2.91
N LYS A 142 25.71 -11.37 -3.61
CA LYS A 142 25.97 -12.80 -3.69
C LYS A 142 27.30 -13.08 -4.39
N VAL A 143 27.57 -12.45 -5.53
CA VAL A 143 28.85 -12.62 -6.25
C VAL A 143 30.03 -12.21 -5.39
N GLN A 144 29.93 -11.13 -4.61
CA GLN A 144 30.99 -10.69 -3.68
C GLN A 144 31.18 -11.64 -2.49
N SER A 145 30.18 -12.37 -2.07
CA SER A 145 30.27 -13.31 -0.96
C SER A 145 30.90 -14.65 -1.35
N ASP A 146 30.88 -14.96 -2.65
CA ASP A 146 31.42 -16.21 -3.22
C ASP A 146 32.90 -16.05 -3.63
N GLN A 147 33.48 -14.83 -3.53
CA GLN A 147 34.92 -14.52 -3.70
C GLN A 147 35.63 -14.45 -2.35
#